data_e06be80e66fa6327403047a3191948d7
#
_entry.id   e06be80e66fa6327403047a3191948d7
#
_cell.length_a   1.000
_cell.length_b   1.000
_cell.length_c   1.000
_cell.angle_alpha   90.00
_cell.angle_beta   90.00
_cell.angle_gamma   90.00
#
_symmetry.space_group_name_H-M   'P 1'
#
loop_
_entity.id
_entity.type
_entity.pdbx_description
1 polymer ?
#
loop_
_entity_poly.entity_id
_entity_poly.type
_entity_poly.pdbx_seq_one_letter_code
_entity_poly.pdbx_strand_id
1 'polypeptide(L)'
;MKNIFFYVSILVAFNSYSQSFSVQQNNVPLSGLPTDNDFSENTYLDALADDSLTWNIISDSLPSSWDFSNCFPNCYSIGQTSGDLVISNGQSYYLNCHIYPNNTSGEGFITMEITDGAGTSELVTWYGVAGSVGIVNNYYSSNKKDIKCIYDLSGKIVDDFKPNKIYIVQLNDNSIVKLFTNNLQ
;
A
#
# COMPACT_ATOMS: atom_id res chain seq x y z
N MET A 1 -9.78 15.87 -71.39
CA MET A 1 -8.82 16.21 -70.29
C MET A 1 -9.27 15.46 -69.05
N LYS A 2 -8.53 14.39 -68.67
CA LYS A 2 -8.83 13.57 -67.48
C LYS A 2 -8.10 14.15 -66.29
N ASN A 3 -8.79 14.64 -65.27
CA ASN A 3 -8.21 15.09 -64.02
C ASN A 3 -7.91 13.87 -63.16
N ILE A 4 -6.62 13.58 -62.98
CA ILE A 4 -6.13 12.57 -62.03
C ILE A 4 -6.02 13.25 -60.69
N PHE A 5 -6.95 12.91 -59.74
CA PHE A 5 -6.83 13.28 -58.34
C PHE A 5 -5.84 12.34 -57.66
N PHE A 6 -4.71 12.90 -57.26
CA PHE A 6 -3.68 12.21 -56.46
C PHE A 6 -4.11 12.28 -54.98
N TYR A 7 -4.62 11.17 -54.43
CA TYR A 7 -4.85 11.05 -52.99
C TYR A 7 -3.53 10.74 -52.32
N VAL A 8 -2.94 11.75 -51.65
CA VAL A 8 -1.81 11.56 -50.74
C VAL A 8 -2.38 11.07 -49.41
N SER A 9 -2.36 9.77 -49.13
CA SER A 9 -2.65 9.21 -47.84
C SER A 9 -1.47 9.49 -46.91
N ILE A 10 -1.62 10.47 -46.01
CA ILE A 10 -0.68 10.70 -44.91
C ILE A 10 -0.90 9.57 -43.91
N LEU A 11 -0.03 8.56 -43.91
CA LEU A 11 0.10 7.57 -42.84
C LEU A 11 0.72 8.27 -41.61
N VAL A 12 -0.14 8.70 -40.68
CA VAL A 12 0.29 9.12 -39.35
C VAL A 12 0.63 7.85 -38.57
N ALA A 13 1.91 7.52 -38.46
CA ALA A 13 2.39 6.48 -37.57
C ALA A 13 2.22 6.98 -36.13
N PHE A 14 1.19 6.50 -35.45
CA PHE A 14 1.10 6.64 -34.00
C PHE A 14 2.15 5.71 -33.39
N ASN A 15 3.22 6.29 -32.86
CA ASN A 15 4.10 5.55 -31.97
C ASN A 15 3.34 5.30 -30.68
N SER A 16 2.70 4.15 -30.53
CA SER A 16 2.20 3.69 -29.25
C SER A 16 3.39 3.18 -28.43
N TYR A 17 3.89 4.00 -27.52
CA TYR A 17 4.81 3.52 -26.52
C TYR A 17 4.03 2.56 -25.61
N SER A 18 4.40 1.30 -25.61
CA SER A 18 3.90 0.32 -24.67
C SER A 18 4.76 0.44 -23.43
N GLN A 19 4.13 0.50 -22.27
CA GLN A 19 4.80 0.45 -20.97
C GLN A 19 5.68 -0.80 -20.89
N SER A 20 6.90 -0.66 -20.39
CA SER A 20 7.89 -1.74 -20.31
C SER A 20 7.70 -2.64 -19.08
N PHE A 21 6.84 -2.28 -18.15
CA PHE A 21 6.58 -3.03 -16.92
C PHE A 21 5.12 -2.88 -16.46
N SER A 22 4.72 -3.68 -15.48
CA SER A 22 3.47 -3.51 -14.72
C SER A 22 3.69 -3.92 -13.26
N VAL A 23 3.01 -3.25 -12.34
CA VAL A 23 3.04 -3.60 -10.91
C VAL A 23 1.81 -4.43 -10.56
N GLN A 24 2.01 -5.58 -9.88
CA GLN A 24 0.92 -6.50 -9.56
C GLN A 24 -0.09 -5.91 -8.56
N GLN A 25 0.39 -5.11 -7.60
CA GLN A 25 -0.45 -4.45 -6.61
C GLN A 25 0.11 -3.07 -6.30
N ASN A 26 -0.67 -2.02 -6.63
CA ASN A 26 -0.27 -0.63 -6.48
C ASN A 26 -0.61 -0.02 -5.10
N ASN A 27 -1.48 -0.67 -4.32
CA ASN A 27 -1.82 -0.25 -2.96
C ASN A 27 -1.61 -1.43 -2.01
N VAL A 28 -0.58 -1.35 -1.18
CA VAL A 28 -0.10 -2.45 -0.35
C VAL A 28 -0.31 -2.07 1.13
N PRO A 29 -1.28 -2.68 1.82
CA PRO A 29 -1.47 -2.44 3.24
C PRO A 29 -0.45 -3.21 4.07
N LEU A 30 0.14 -2.52 5.08
CA LEU A 30 1.05 -3.11 6.06
C LEU A 30 0.52 -2.87 7.47
N SER A 31 0.78 -3.79 8.37
CA SER A 31 0.46 -3.59 9.78
C SER A 31 1.45 -4.28 10.70
N GLY A 32 1.74 -3.65 11.82
CA GLY A 32 2.61 -4.18 12.86
C GLY A 32 2.30 -3.59 14.22
N LEU A 33 3.10 -3.97 15.23
CA LEU A 33 3.06 -3.36 16.54
C LEU A 33 4.06 -2.20 16.60
N PRO A 34 3.82 -1.19 17.43
CA PRO A 34 4.80 -0.12 17.65
C PRO A 34 6.15 -0.63 18.13
N THR A 35 6.17 -1.78 18.80
CA THR A 35 7.37 -2.43 19.36
C THR A 35 8.08 -3.36 18.39
N ASP A 36 7.53 -3.59 17.21
CA ASP A 36 8.22 -4.36 16.17
C ASP A 36 9.46 -3.60 15.69
N ASN A 37 10.50 -4.33 15.32
CA ASN A 37 11.68 -3.71 14.73
C ASN A 37 11.32 -3.05 13.40
N ASP A 38 10.58 -3.79 12.57
CA ASP A 38 9.97 -3.33 11.33
C ASP A 38 8.74 -4.18 10.99
N PHE A 39 7.92 -3.70 10.08
CA PHE A 39 6.90 -4.48 9.40
C PHE A 39 6.90 -4.14 7.92
N SER A 40 6.67 -5.15 7.08
CA SER A 40 6.82 -5.02 5.64
C SER A 40 5.81 -5.87 4.88
N GLU A 41 5.54 -5.50 3.64
CA GLU A 41 4.72 -6.27 2.72
C GLU A 41 5.24 -6.11 1.29
N ASN A 42 5.03 -7.15 0.49
CA ASN A 42 5.57 -7.25 -0.86
C ASN A 42 4.53 -6.96 -1.92
N THR A 43 4.99 -6.40 -3.02
CA THR A 43 4.39 -6.55 -4.34
C THR A 43 5.48 -6.95 -5.33
N TYR A 44 5.13 -7.10 -6.59
CA TYR A 44 6.07 -7.46 -7.64
C TYR A 44 5.87 -6.55 -8.85
N LEU A 45 6.97 -6.31 -9.55
CA LEU A 45 6.99 -5.66 -10.84
C LEU A 45 7.29 -6.72 -11.90
N ASP A 46 6.40 -6.85 -12.88
CA ASP A 46 6.56 -7.75 -14.02
C ASP A 46 7.11 -6.97 -15.22
N ALA A 47 8.27 -7.39 -15.73
CA ALA A 47 8.91 -6.78 -16.89
C ALA A 47 8.26 -7.29 -18.18
N LEU A 48 7.71 -6.38 -18.98
CA LEU A 48 7.08 -6.62 -20.27
C LEU A 48 8.04 -6.42 -21.44
N ALA A 49 9.17 -5.74 -21.20
CA ALA A 49 10.29 -5.54 -22.13
C ALA A 49 11.59 -5.38 -21.35
N ASP A 50 12.76 -5.49 -22.04
CA ASP A 50 14.04 -5.07 -21.48
C ASP A 50 14.05 -3.55 -21.39
N ASP A 51 14.39 -3.00 -20.20
CA ASP A 51 14.44 -1.55 -19.99
C ASP A 51 15.31 -1.17 -18.79
N SER A 52 15.52 0.14 -18.63
CA SER A 52 16.14 0.74 -17.45
C SER A 52 15.12 1.66 -16.78
N LEU A 53 14.71 1.28 -15.58
CA LEU A 53 13.76 2.01 -14.77
C LEU A 53 14.47 2.95 -13.79
N THR A 54 13.83 4.07 -13.49
CA THR A 54 14.16 4.91 -12.34
C THR A 54 13.02 4.86 -11.34
N TRP A 55 13.32 4.99 -10.04
CA TRP A 55 12.29 5.10 -9.03
C TRP A 55 12.59 6.25 -8.06
N ASN A 56 11.53 6.90 -7.59
CA ASN A 56 11.60 8.00 -6.63
C ASN A 56 10.48 7.86 -5.60
N ILE A 57 10.79 8.14 -4.33
CA ILE A 57 9.76 8.35 -3.31
C ILE A 57 9.24 9.78 -3.49
N ILE A 58 7.99 9.89 -3.92
CA ILE A 58 7.35 11.17 -4.25
C ILE A 58 6.43 11.68 -3.13
N SER A 59 6.10 10.82 -2.17
CA SER A 59 5.31 11.19 -1.00
C SER A 59 5.69 10.33 0.19
N ASP A 60 5.85 10.98 1.34
CA ASP A 60 6.10 10.41 2.65
C ASP A 60 5.19 11.13 3.66
N SER A 61 4.26 10.41 4.25
CA SER A 61 3.37 10.91 5.31
C SER A 61 3.50 10.10 6.60
N LEU A 62 4.65 9.45 6.80
CA LEU A 62 4.91 8.71 8.02
C LEU A 62 4.97 9.66 9.24
N PRO A 63 4.61 9.19 10.45
CA PRO A 63 4.92 9.90 11.68
C PRO A 63 6.42 10.25 11.76
N SER A 64 6.76 11.41 12.30
CA SER A 64 8.13 11.95 12.30
C SER A 64 9.17 11.08 13.05
N SER A 65 8.72 10.12 13.86
CA SER A 65 9.55 9.15 14.56
C SER A 65 9.72 7.85 13.78
N TRP A 66 8.99 7.66 12.69
CA TRP A 66 9.10 6.47 11.87
C TRP A 66 10.16 6.66 10.80
N ASP A 67 10.76 5.53 10.43
CA ASP A 67 11.67 5.46 9.29
C ASP A 67 11.13 4.44 8.27
N PHE A 68 11.69 4.45 7.07
CA PHE A 68 11.40 3.44 6.05
C PHE A 68 12.68 3.02 5.30
N SER A 69 12.62 1.84 4.70
CA SER A 69 13.53 1.42 3.64
C SER A 69 12.76 0.62 2.61
N ASN A 70 13.32 0.45 1.44
CA ASN A 70 12.73 -0.34 0.37
C ASN A 70 13.73 -1.35 -0.20
N CYS A 71 13.18 -2.45 -0.75
CA CYS A 71 13.94 -3.43 -1.50
C CYS A 71 13.37 -3.53 -2.92
N PHE A 72 14.22 -3.20 -3.96
CA PHE A 72 13.81 -3.21 -5.37
C PHE A 72 15.00 -3.46 -6.31
N PRO A 73 15.31 -4.70 -6.68
CA PRO A 73 15.06 -5.94 -5.95
C PRO A 73 16.00 -6.11 -4.76
N ASN A 74 17.06 -5.30 -4.65
CA ASN A 74 18.00 -5.26 -3.54
C ASN A 74 17.55 -4.26 -2.49
N CYS A 75 17.86 -4.53 -1.22
CA CYS A 75 17.47 -3.64 -0.14
C CYS A 75 18.41 -2.43 -0.07
N TYR A 76 17.82 -1.27 0.07
CA TYR A 76 18.49 0.01 0.20
C TYR A 76 18.60 0.43 1.66
N SER A 77 19.43 1.42 1.92
CA SER A 77 19.57 2.01 3.26
C SER A 77 18.28 2.70 3.70
N ILE A 78 18.06 2.79 5.01
CA ILE A 78 16.97 3.59 5.60
C ILE A 78 17.03 5.02 5.05
N GLY A 79 15.87 5.53 4.60
CA GLY A 79 15.73 6.88 4.07
C GLY A 79 16.22 7.06 2.63
N GLN A 80 16.57 6.00 1.90
CA GLN A 80 16.87 6.10 0.47
C GLN A 80 15.60 6.42 -0.32
N THR A 81 15.64 7.52 -1.09
CA THR A 81 14.47 8.05 -1.79
C THR A 81 14.48 7.87 -3.31
N SER A 82 15.55 7.36 -3.88
CA SER A 82 15.65 7.16 -5.33
C SER A 82 16.67 6.08 -5.69
N GLY A 83 16.54 5.54 -6.90
CA GLY A 83 17.49 4.59 -7.47
C GLY A 83 17.10 4.15 -8.88
N ASP A 84 17.85 3.20 -9.40
CA ASP A 84 17.68 2.66 -10.74
C ASP A 84 17.57 1.14 -10.71
N LEU A 85 16.91 0.56 -11.71
CA LEU A 85 16.81 -0.88 -11.92
C LEU A 85 16.83 -1.20 -13.41
N VAL A 86 17.70 -2.12 -13.82
CA VAL A 86 17.65 -2.73 -15.15
C VAL A 86 16.75 -3.96 -15.08
N ILE A 87 15.73 -4.01 -15.93
CA ILE A 87 14.79 -5.12 -16.02
C ILE A 87 14.96 -5.91 -17.31
N SER A 88 14.66 -7.20 -17.26
CA SER A 88 14.69 -8.09 -18.42
C SER A 88 13.31 -8.66 -18.68
N ASN A 89 12.90 -8.66 -19.93
CA ASN A 89 11.58 -9.12 -20.37
C ASN A 89 11.22 -10.52 -19.82
N GLY A 90 10.01 -10.64 -19.29
CA GLY A 90 9.47 -11.87 -18.72
C GLY A 90 9.98 -12.19 -17.31
N GLN A 91 10.77 -11.32 -16.68
CA GLN A 91 11.19 -11.47 -15.29
C GLN A 91 10.22 -10.71 -14.36
N SER A 92 10.07 -11.23 -13.13
CA SER A 92 9.35 -10.55 -12.06
C SER A 92 10.34 -10.11 -10.99
N TYR A 93 10.25 -8.86 -10.57
CA TYR A 93 11.16 -8.24 -9.62
C TYR A 93 10.44 -7.96 -8.30
N TYR A 94 11.09 -8.33 -7.22
CA TYR A 94 10.65 -8.08 -5.86
C TYR A 94 10.60 -6.58 -5.56
N LEU A 95 9.50 -6.13 -5.01
CA LEU A 95 9.27 -4.76 -4.61
C LEU A 95 8.61 -4.73 -3.23
N ASN A 96 9.34 -4.23 -2.24
CA ASN A 96 8.94 -4.26 -0.84
C ASN A 96 9.22 -2.90 -0.19
N CYS A 97 8.41 -2.56 0.82
CA CYS A 97 8.69 -1.47 1.74
C CYS A 97 8.71 -2.00 3.18
N HIS A 98 9.74 -1.63 3.94
CA HIS A 98 9.86 -1.83 5.37
C HIS A 98 9.56 -0.50 6.08
N ILE A 99 8.71 -0.53 7.07
CA ILE A 99 8.42 0.60 7.95
C ILE A 99 8.91 0.27 9.36
N TYR A 100 9.67 1.19 9.94
CA TYR A 100 10.27 1.10 11.28
C TYR A 100 9.50 2.02 12.22
N PRO A 101 8.62 1.51 13.10
CA PRO A 101 7.74 2.34 13.93
C PRO A 101 8.46 2.98 15.13
N ASN A 102 9.67 2.52 15.49
CA ASN A 102 10.51 3.09 16.53
C ASN A 102 9.75 3.31 17.87
N ASN A 103 9.00 2.31 18.30
CA ASN A 103 8.15 2.32 19.50
C ASN A 103 7.02 3.37 19.49
N THR A 104 6.66 3.89 18.34
CA THR A 104 5.58 4.90 18.18
C THR A 104 4.40 4.32 17.42
N SER A 105 3.20 4.38 18.01
CA SER A 105 1.97 4.06 17.32
C SER A 105 1.59 5.15 16.32
N GLY A 106 0.93 4.77 15.23
CA GLY A 106 0.50 5.71 14.21
C GLY A 106 0.08 5.03 12.92
N GLU A 107 -0.17 5.84 11.93
CA GLU A 107 -0.44 5.44 10.56
C GLU A 107 0.21 6.42 9.59
N GLY A 108 0.52 5.96 8.40
CA GLY A 108 1.10 6.78 7.35
C GLY A 108 1.32 5.98 6.08
N PHE A 109 1.82 6.63 5.04
CA PHE A 109 2.08 5.97 3.77
C PHE A 109 3.36 6.49 3.12
N ILE A 110 3.94 5.64 2.27
CA ILE A 110 5.03 5.95 1.34
C ILE A 110 4.53 5.69 -0.07
N THR A 111 4.73 6.63 -0.98
CA THR A 111 4.44 6.46 -2.40
C THR A 111 5.71 6.53 -3.22
N MET A 112 5.97 5.48 -3.98
CA MET A 112 7.04 5.38 -4.96
C MET A 112 6.47 5.58 -6.36
N GLU A 113 7.10 6.41 -7.15
CA GLU A 113 6.92 6.49 -8.59
C GLU A 113 8.03 5.69 -9.27
N ILE A 114 7.65 4.80 -10.17
CA ILE A 114 8.57 4.03 -11.01
C ILE A 114 8.35 4.48 -12.45
N THR A 115 9.43 4.87 -13.14
CA THR A 115 9.37 5.43 -14.50
C THR A 115 10.24 4.62 -15.44
N ASP A 116 9.72 4.27 -16.61
CA ASP A 116 10.44 3.58 -17.67
C ASP A 116 11.26 4.51 -18.55
N GLY A 117 12.09 3.93 -19.44
CA GLY A 117 12.93 4.69 -20.36
C GLY A 117 12.15 5.53 -21.40
N ALA A 118 10.87 5.25 -21.60
CA ALA A 118 9.97 6.03 -22.44
C ALA A 118 9.27 7.18 -21.69
N GLY A 119 9.43 7.25 -20.36
CA GLY A 119 8.80 8.25 -19.49
C GLY A 119 7.38 7.88 -19.02
N THR A 120 7.00 6.61 -19.16
CA THR A 120 5.75 6.10 -18.59
C THR A 120 5.96 5.74 -17.13
N SER A 121 5.04 6.16 -16.23
CA SER A 121 5.18 5.95 -14.79
C SER A 121 4.02 5.14 -14.21
N GLU A 122 4.32 4.36 -13.17
CA GLU A 122 3.36 3.79 -12.23
C GLU A 122 3.68 4.19 -10.80
N LEU A 123 2.63 4.29 -9.99
CA LEU A 123 2.73 4.60 -8.56
C LEU A 123 2.47 3.34 -7.73
N VAL A 124 3.28 3.13 -6.72
CA VAL A 124 3.05 2.11 -5.69
C VAL A 124 3.01 2.80 -4.34
N THR A 125 1.93 2.54 -3.58
CA THR A 125 1.74 3.12 -2.26
C THR A 125 1.65 2.02 -1.22
N TRP A 126 2.51 2.09 -0.22
CA TRP A 126 2.44 1.28 0.99
C TRP A 126 1.81 2.09 2.11
N TYR A 127 0.72 1.58 2.66
CA TYR A 127 0.01 2.18 3.78
C TYR A 127 0.26 1.37 5.05
N GLY A 128 1.00 1.94 5.98
CA GLY A 128 1.42 1.31 7.23
C GLY A 128 0.61 1.77 8.43
N VAL A 129 0.29 0.80 9.29
CA VAL A 129 -0.34 1.04 10.58
C VAL A 129 0.45 0.33 11.67
N ALA A 130 1.00 1.07 12.63
CA ALA A 130 1.62 0.52 13.83
C ALA A 130 0.84 0.92 15.08
N GLY A 131 0.37 -0.04 15.78
CA GLY A 131 -0.44 0.16 16.98
C GLY A 131 -1.66 -0.71 16.98
N SER A 132 -2.28 -0.79 18.12
CA SER A 132 -3.57 -1.42 18.25
C SER A 132 -4.65 -0.54 17.59
N VAL A 133 -4.65 -0.41 16.24
CA VAL A 133 -5.93 -0.40 15.59
C VAL A 133 -6.43 -1.81 15.78
N GLY A 134 -6.66 -2.11 17.07
CA GLY A 134 -6.90 -3.46 17.50
C GLY A 134 -8.18 -3.97 16.87
N ILE A 135 -8.00 -4.81 15.85
CA ILE A 135 -8.92 -5.92 15.74
C ILE A 135 -8.55 -6.83 16.91
N VAL A 136 -9.07 -6.53 18.07
CA VAL A 136 -8.88 -7.38 19.25
C VAL A 136 -9.77 -8.60 19.06
N ASN A 137 -9.24 -9.61 18.36
CA ASN A 137 -9.93 -10.88 18.14
C ASN A 137 -10.31 -11.61 19.43
N ASN A 138 -9.76 -11.21 20.59
CA ASN A 138 -9.94 -11.88 21.88
C ASN A 138 -10.54 -10.99 22.99
N TYR A 139 -10.96 -9.75 22.69
CA TYR A 139 -11.50 -8.86 23.71
C TYR A 139 -12.82 -9.37 24.31
N TYR A 140 -13.56 -10.15 23.54
CA TYR A 140 -14.90 -10.61 23.91
C TYR A 140 -14.92 -11.60 25.08
N SER A 141 -13.88 -12.43 25.23
CA SER A 141 -13.94 -13.52 26.24
C SER A 141 -13.55 -13.09 27.66
N SER A 142 -12.79 -12.00 27.82
CA SER A 142 -12.23 -11.64 29.13
C SER A 142 -12.82 -10.37 29.77
N ASN A 143 -13.42 -9.42 29.01
CA ASN A 143 -13.66 -8.07 29.53
C ASN A 143 -14.99 -7.44 29.14
N LYS A 144 -16.09 -8.20 29.01
CA LYS A 144 -17.43 -7.64 28.74
C LYS A 144 -17.87 -6.57 29.78
N LYS A 145 -17.25 -6.58 30.97
CA LYS A 145 -17.51 -5.59 32.04
C LYS A 145 -16.96 -4.19 31.74
N ASP A 146 -16.04 -4.07 30.80
CA ASP A 146 -15.36 -2.81 30.49
C ASP A 146 -15.97 -2.06 29.31
N ILE A 147 -16.98 -2.64 28.65
CA ILE A 147 -17.65 -2.03 27.51
C ILE A 147 -18.73 -1.07 28.00
N LYS A 148 -18.64 0.18 27.55
CA LYS A 148 -19.61 1.23 27.79
C LYS A 148 -20.71 1.28 26.71
N CYS A 149 -20.29 1.29 25.44
CA CYS A 149 -21.17 1.32 24.28
C CYS A 149 -20.55 0.60 23.10
N ILE A 150 -21.40 0.00 22.25
CA ILE A 150 -21.01 -0.63 20.98
C ILE A 150 -21.71 0.12 19.85
N TYR A 151 -20.95 0.54 18.84
CA TYR A 151 -21.49 1.21 17.65
C TYR A 151 -21.21 0.36 16.41
N ASP A 152 -22.16 0.29 15.49
CA ASP A 152 -21.88 -0.18 14.14
C ASP A 152 -21.14 0.90 13.32
N LEU A 153 -20.73 0.57 12.09
CA LEU A 153 -20.02 1.51 11.22
C LEU A 153 -20.86 2.72 10.76
N SER A 154 -22.18 2.69 10.98
CA SER A 154 -23.08 3.83 10.74
C SER A 154 -23.17 4.78 11.96
N GLY A 155 -22.51 4.43 13.08
CA GLY A 155 -22.58 5.16 14.35
C GLY A 155 -23.80 4.82 15.20
N LYS A 156 -24.58 3.82 14.80
CA LYS A 156 -25.76 3.36 15.57
C LYS A 156 -25.31 2.47 16.72
N ILE A 157 -25.86 2.71 17.92
CA ILE A 157 -25.65 1.85 19.08
C ILE A 157 -26.33 0.49 18.84
N VAL A 158 -25.61 -0.57 19.15
CA VAL A 158 -26.07 -1.95 19.07
C VAL A 158 -25.87 -2.63 20.44
N ASP A 159 -26.77 -3.55 20.77
CA ASP A 159 -26.76 -4.21 22.09
C ASP A 159 -25.86 -5.44 22.14
N ASP A 160 -25.50 -5.99 20.97
CA ASP A 160 -24.68 -7.21 20.89
C ASP A 160 -23.90 -7.29 19.57
N PHE A 161 -22.85 -8.12 19.57
CA PHE A 161 -22.01 -8.37 18.41
C PHE A 161 -22.62 -9.47 17.52
N LYS A 162 -22.55 -9.25 16.21
CA LYS A 162 -22.83 -10.28 15.20
C LYS A 162 -21.51 -10.75 14.58
N PRO A 163 -21.40 -12.04 14.21
CA PRO A 163 -20.17 -12.56 13.59
C PRO A 163 -19.86 -11.87 12.26
N ASN A 164 -18.57 -11.82 11.92
CA ASN A 164 -18.03 -11.27 10.67
C ASN A 164 -18.40 -9.79 10.43
N LYS A 165 -18.44 -8.99 11.50
CA LYS A 165 -18.70 -7.55 11.43
C LYS A 165 -17.65 -6.74 12.17
N ILE A 166 -17.53 -5.48 11.78
CA ILE A 166 -16.70 -4.48 12.44
C ILE A 166 -17.59 -3.60 13.31
N TYR A 167 -17.11 -3.31 14.52
CA TYR A 167 -17.75 -2.43 15.49
C TYR A 167 -16.75 -1.42 16.03
N ILE A 168 -17.26 -0.28 16.46
CA ILE A 168 -16.54 0.70 17.25
C ILE A 168 -17.02 0.52 18.69
N VAL A 169 -16.12 0.19 19.60
CA VAL A 169 -16.46 -0.10 21.01
C VAL A 169 -15.87 1.01 21.86
N GLN A 170 -16.71 1.68 22.64
CA GLN A 170 -16.28 2.60 23.67
C GLN A 170 -16.17 1.84 25.01
N LEU A 171 -15.02 1.98 25.67
CA LEU A 171 -14.75 1.39 26.97
C LEU A 171 -15.12 2.34 28.11
N ASN A 172 -15.17 1.82 29.34
CA ASN A 172 -15.52 2.61 30.54
C ASN A 172 -14.48 3.69 30.88
N ASP A 173 -13.24 3.54 30.45
CA ASP A 173 -12.18 4.56 30.52
C ASP A 173 -12.26 5.63 29.43
N ASN A 174 -13.31 5.58 28.58
CA ASN A 174 -13.57 6.39 27.40
C ASN A 174 -12.62 6.13 26.22
N SER A 175 -11.74 5.17 26.29
CA SER A 175 -10.98 4.73 25.12
C SER A 175 -11.90 4.12 24.06
N ILE A 176 -11.48 4.18 22.79
CA ILE A 176 -12.25 3.66 21.65
C ILE A 176 -11.40 2.58 20.98
N VAL A 177 -12.01 1.43 20.76
CA VAL A 177 -11.39 0.32 20.05
C VAL A 177 -12.25 -0.11 18.86
N LYS A 178 -11.60 -0.47 17.77
CA LYS A 178 -12.26 -1.08 16.61
C LYS A 178 -12.18 -2.60 16.77
N LEU A 179 -13.31 -3.26 16.76
CA LEU A 179 -13.43 -4.70 16.97
C LEU A 179 -13.95 -5.36 15.69
N PHE A 180 -13.27 -6.41 15.23
CA PHE A 180 -13.79 -7.33 14.22
C PHE A 180 -14.21 -8.64 14.90
N THR A 181 -15.43 -9.06 14.68
CA THR A 181 -15.95 -10.31 15.26
C THR A 181 -15.81 -11.44 14.25
N ASN A 182 -14.85 -12.34 14.48
CA ASN A 182 -14.82 -13.65 13.81
C ASN A 182 -15.93 -14.54 14.39
N ASN A 183 -16.17 -15.72 13.80
CA ASN A 183 -17.16 -16.67 14.27
C ASN A 183 -17.13 -16.78 15.81
N LEU A 184 -18.14 -16.19 16.44
CA LEU A 184 -18.35 -16.31 17.89
C LEU A 184 -18.70 -17.77 18.17
N GLN A 185 -17.78 -18.54 18.74
CA GLN A 185 -18.07 -19.84 19.35
C GLN A 185 -18.52 -19.66 20.78
#